data_8d5b2494f4f63907318f9b6248f1ed04
#
_entry.id   8d5b2494f4f63907318f9b6248f1ed04
#
_cell.length_a   1.000
_cell.length_b   1.000
_cell.length_c   1.000
_cell.angle_alpha   90.00
_cell.angle_beta   90.00
_cell.angle_gamma   90.00
#
_symmetry.space_group_name_H-M   'P 1'
#
loop_
_entity.id
_entity.type
_entity.pdbx_description
1 polymer ?
#
loop_
_entity_poly.entity_id
_entity_poly.type
_entity_poly.pdbx_seq_one_letter_code
_entity_poly.pdbx_strand_id
1 'polypeptide(L)'
;MIEKIQESDSMVKLDAQPAEINQKLFIDFLKNAAKEIEAAAREYFDDFSLSVVENSFVRESLRALVGQNEGGKRIRGALIKLGEQIASHGQNHHYLPIAVGYELFQTSVLIHDDIIDRSETRRGKVTIHVDSAEKIRDSRGNGISEREAAHYGISRALCIGDYGFFISYQFLARCAVDSTVLAKVYQLYSQILAMTCEGEIVDTILPFNRISALDDYDAYKKMVFQIYELKTAWYTLAGPLMLGAVCGGGDEALVDLLKRIAIPLGTAFQIKDDLLGIYSSDEV
;
A
#
# COMPACT_ATOMS: atom_id res chain seq x y z
N MET A 1 39.26 -11.89 47.39
CA MET A 1 37.83 -12.13 47.71
C MET A 1 37.03 -11.92 46.42
N ILE A 2 37.34 -12.78 45.42
CA ILE A 2 36.71 -12.86 44.13
C ILE A 2 36.38 -14.34 43.96
N GLU A 3 35.25 -14.74 44.55
CA GLU A 3 34.63 -16.03 44.30
C GLU A 3 33.13 -15.94 44.62
N LYS A 4 32.31 -16.46 43.71
CA LYS A 4 30.87 -16.63 43.81
C LYS A 4 30.01 -15.48 43.32
N ILE A 5 29.97 -15.29 42.02
CA ILE A 5 28.73 -15.05 41.26
C ILE A 5 28.75 -16.04 40.10
N GLN A 6 28.50 -17.28 40.38
CA GLN A 6 28.03 -18.29 39.46
C GLN A 6 26.66 -18.72 39.92
N GLU A 7 25.77 -18.92 38.96
CA GLU A 7 24.45 -19.52 39.09
C GLU A 7 23.25 -18.56 39.33
N SER A 8 22.79 -17.92 38.29
CA SER A 8 21.39 -18.03 37.91
C SER A 8 21.19 -17.73 36.42
N ASP A 9 21.88 -18.45 35.56
CA ASP A 9 21.56 -18.54 34.13
C ASP A 9 20.45 -19.61 33.94
N SER A 10 19.26 -19.33 34.44
CA SER A 10 18.05 -19.90 33.88
C SER A 10 17.67 -19.04 32.65
N MET A 11 18.52 -19.00 31.65
CA MET A 11 18.09 -18.69 30.29
C MET A 11 17.03 -19.72 29.96
N VAL A 12 15.77 -19.29 29.95
CA VAL A 12 14.70 -19.96 29.23
C VAL A 12 15.25 -20.20 27.84
N LYS A 13 15.69 -21.41 27.55
CA LYS A 13 15.85 -21.89 26.19
C LYS A 13 14.46 -21.86 25.60
N LEU A 14 14.07 -20.73 25.03
CA LEU A 14 13.09 -20.72 23.98
C LEU A 14 13.67 -21.66 22.93
N ASP A 15 13.09 -22.86 22.80
CA ASP A 15 13.31 -23.71 21.64
C ASP A 15 12.99 -22.84 20.43
N ALA A 16 14.03 -22.22 19.85
CA ALA A 16 13.91 -21.45 18.64
C ALA A 16 13.48 -22.44 17.56
N GLN A 17 12.18 -22.44 17.25
CA GLN A 17 11.71 -23.16 16.06
C GLN A 17 12.58 -22.68 14.90
N PRO A 18 13.07 -23.58 14.04
CA PRO A 18 13.95 -23.18 12.95
C PRO A 18 13.36 -22.00 12.18
N ALA A 19 14.18 -21.02 11.84
CA ALA A 19 13.75 -19.81 11.11
C ALA A 19 12.93 -20.17 9.85
N GLU A 20 13.23 -21.31 9.24
CA GLU A 20 12.51 -21.87 8.09
C GLU A 20 11.04 -22.21 8.36
N ILE A 21 10.70 -22.71 9.57
CA ILE A 21 9.30 -23.02 9.94
C ILE A 21 8.52 -21.71 10.10
N ASN A 22 9.10 -20.70 10.75
CA ASN A 22 8.47 -19.41 10.92
C ASN A 22 8.29 -18.69 9.57
N GLN A 23 9.26 -18.79 8.67
CA GLN A 23 9.16 -18.26 7.33
C GLN A 23 8.02 -18.92 6.53
N LYS A 24 7.91 -20.24 6.58
CA LYS A 24 6.83 -20.98 5.92
C LYS A 24 5.45 -20.57 6.45
N LEU A 25 5.28 -20.49 7.76
CA LEU A 25 4.03 -20.07 8.39
C LEU A 25 3.62 -18.66 7.97
N PHE A 26 4.59 -17.73 7.90
CA PHE A 26 4.33 -16.37 7.44
C PHE A 26 3.94 -16.31 5.96
N ILE A 27 4.62 -17.06 5.10
CA ILE A 27 4.28 -17.15 3.68
C ILE A 27 2.86 -17.75 3.49
N ASP A 28 2.52 -18.79 4.22
CA ASP A 28 1.19 -19.42 4.17
C ASP A 28 0.10 -18.45 4.68
N PHE A 29 0.38 -17.67 5.73
CA PHE A 29 -0.49 -16.60 6.21
C PHE A 29 -0.74 -15.55 5.10
N LEU A 30 0.31 -15.06 4.46
CA LEU A 30 0.19 -14.07 3.37
C LEU A 30 -0.63 -14.62 2.19
N LYS A 31 -0.38 -15.86 1.78
CA LYS A 31 -1.13 -16.50 0.69
C LYS A 31 -2.62 -16.68 1.01
N ASN A 32 -2.95 -17.05 2.25
CA ASN A 32 -4.32 -17.21 2.67
C ASN A 32 -5.04 -15.86 2.76
N ALA A 33 -4.41 -14.86 3.36
CA ALA A 33 -4.95 -13.50 3.40
C ALA A 33 -5.18 -12.94 1.98
N ALA A 34 -4.24 -13.13 1.07
CA ALA A 34 -4.38 -12.68 -0.32
C ALA A 34 -5.61 -13.30 -0.99
N LYS A 35 -5.87 -14.59 -0.81
CA LYS A 35 -7.05 -15.27 -1.37
C LYS A 35 -8.36 -14.71 -0.82
N GLU A 36 -8.42 -14.48 0.49
CA GLU A 36 -9.61 -13.90 1.15
C GLU A 36 -9.88 -12.48 0.65
N ILE A 37 -8.83 -11.65 0.55
CA ILE A 37 -8.92 -10.27 0.07
C ILE A 37 -9.35 -10.22 -1.40
N GLU A 38 -8.80 -11.08 -2.25
CA GLU A 38 -9.17 -11.14 -3.66
C GLU A 38 -10.62 -11.60 -3.87
N ALA A 39 -11.09 -12.55 -3.07
CA ALA A 39 -12.48 -12.99 -3.12
C ALA A 39 -13.43 -11.86 -2.70
N ALA A 40 -13.14 -11.20 -1.59
CA ALA A 40 -13.91 -10.05 -1.11
C ALA A 40 -13.86 -8.86 -2.10
N ALA A 41 -12.71 -8.59 -2.71
CA ALA A 41 -12.57 -7.54 -3.70
C ALA A 41 -13.50 -7.76 -4.91
N ARG A 42 -13.57 -8.99 -5.44
CA ARG A 42 -14.48 -9.33 -6.55
C ARG A 42 -15.93 -9.05 -6.16
N GLU A 43 -16.38 -9.57 -5.04
CA GLU A 43 -17.73 -9.34 -4.53
C GLU A 43 -18.04 -7.85 -4.38
N TYR A 44 -17.12 -7.07 -3.79
CA TYR A 44 -17.32 -5.65 -3.56
C TYR A 44 -17.36 -4.83 -4.86
N PHE A 45 -16.55 -5.20 -5.85
CA PHE A 45 -16.59 -4.56 -7.16
C PHE A 45 -17.81 -4.95 -7.96
N ASP A 46 -18.28 -6.20 -7.87
CA ASP A 46 -19.51 -6.64 -8.51
C ASP A 46 -20.71 -5.86 -7.95
N ASP A 47 -20.87 -5.78 -6.64
CA ASP A 47 -21.90 -4.97 -5.98
C ASP A 47 -21.80 -3.49 -6.36
N PHE A 48 -20.59 -2.94 -6.32
CA PHE A 48 -20.35 -1.54 -6.66
C PHE A 48 -20.73 -1.24 -8.11
N SER A 49 -20.43 -2.15 -9.04
CA SER A 49 -20.74 -2.00 -10.45
C SER A 49 -22.25 -1.85 -10.74
N LEU A 50 -23.11 -2.38 -9.88
CA LEU A 50 -24.55 -2.23 -9.96
C LEU A 50 -25.04 -0.81 -9.63
N SER A 51 -24.28 -0.08 -8.81
CA SER A 51 -24.58 1.30 -8.38
C SER A 51 -24.00 2.37 -9.32
N VAL A 52 -23.11 1.97 -10.24
CA VAL A 52 -22.43 2.91 -11.14
C VAL A 52 -23.39 3.47 -12.19
N VAL A 53 -23.25 4.76 -12.46
CA VAL A 53 -23.99 5.46 -13.52
C VAL A 53 -23.96 4.67 -14.83
N GLU A 54 -25.11 4.60 -15.49
CA GLU A 54 -25.26 3.90 -16.79
C GLU A 54 -24.59 4.70 -17.91
N ASN A 55 -23.25 4.68 -17.89
CA ASN A 55 -22.39 5.33 -18.87
C ASN A 55 -21.26 4.38 -19.25
N SER A 56 -21.10 4.12 -20.54
CA SER A 56 -20.10 3.16 -21.05
C SER A 56 -18.67 3.55 -20.70
N PHE A 57 -18.33 4.83 -20.72
CA PHE A 57 -16.98 5.32 -20.40
C PHE A 57 -16.64 5.15 -18.92
N VAL A 58 -17.64 5.38 -18.04
CA VAL A 58 -17.45 5.16 -16.58
C VAL A 58 -17.27 3.66 -16.29
N ARG A 59 -18.10 2.80 -16.92
CA ARG A 59 -17.98 1.34 -16.76
C ARG A 59 -16.65 0.80 -17.30
N GLU A 60 -16.16 1.33 -18.42
CA GLU A 60 -14.85 0.99 -18.96
C GLU A 60 -13.73 1.42 -18.03
N SER A 61 -13.80 2.62 -17.44
CA SER A 61 -12.84 3.12 -16.48
C SER A 61 -12.82 2.30 -15.19
N LEU A 62 -13.98 1.87 -14.70
CA LEU A 62 -14.07 0.94 -13.57
C LEU A 62 -13.40 -0.40 -13.89
N ARG A 63 -13.61 -0.96 -15.08
CA ARG A 63 -12.94 -2.21 -15.50
C ARG A 63 -11.42 -2.05 -15.56
N ALA A 64 -10.93 -0.90 -16.03
CA ALA A 64 -9.50 -0.61 -16.05
C ALA A 64 -8.91 -0.54 -14.62
N LEU A 65 -9.62 0.11 -13.70
CA LEU A 65 -9.24 0.18 -12.28
C LEU A 65 -9.22 -1.21 -11.64
N VAL A 66 -10.26 -2.02 -11.84
CA VAL A 66 -10.35 -3.40 -11.32
C VAL A 66 -9.22 -4.25 -11.90
N GLY A 67 -8.96 -4.16 -13.20
CA GLY A 67 -7.89 -4.90 -13.88
C GLY A 67 -6.49 -4.55 -13.34
N GLN A 68 -6.24 -3.30 -12.94
CA GLN A 68 -5.00 -2.89 -12.28
C GLN A 68 -4.94 -3.33 -10.81
N ASN A 69 -6.10 -3.48 -10.16
CA ASN A 69 -6.17 -3.95 -8.79
C ASN A 69 -5.98 -5.48 -8.68
N GLU A 70 -6.12 -6.25 -9.77
CA GLU A 70 -5.93 -7.69 -9.77
C GLU A 70 -4.46 -8.09 -9.58
N GLY A 71 -4.26 -9.21 -8.87
CA GLY A 71 -2.95 -9.77 -8.62
C GLY A 71 -2.17 -9.03 -7.53
N GLY A 72 -0.90 -9.40 -7.39
CA GLY A 72 -0.03 -8.88 -6.33
C GLY A 72 -0.06 -9.71 -5.06
N LYS A 73 0.86 -9.42 -4.16
CA LYS A 73 1.08 -10.19 -2.93
C LYS A 73 0.10 -9.85 -1.80
N ARG A 74 -0.72 -8.80 -1.96
CA ARG A 74 -1.70 -8.31 -0.96
C ARG A 74 -1.09 -8.12 0.44
N ILE A 75 0.15 -7.66 0.50
CA ILE A 75 0.89 -7.57 1.77
C ILE A 75 0.22 -6.58 2.72
N ARG A 76 -0.25 -5.44 2.21
CA ARG A 76 -0.87 -4.40 3.05
C ARG A 76 -2.18 -4.88 3.65
N GLY A 77 -3.02 -5.51 2.85
CA GLY A 77 -4.25 -6.13 3.34
C GLY A 77 -3.99 -7.28 4.32
N ALA A 78 -2.95 -8.09 4.11
CA ALA A 78 -2.53 -9.12 5.05
C ALA A 78 -2.03 -8.54 6.38
N LEU A 79 -1.34 -7.40 6.36
CA LEU A 79 -0.91 -6.70 7.57
C LEU A 79 -2.10 -6.11 8.35
N ILE A 80 -3.16 -5.66 7.67
CA ILE A 80 -4.43 -5.26 8.32
C ILE A 80 -5.02 -6.46 9.04
N LYS A 81 -5.09 -7.63 8.37
CA LYS A 81 -5.52 -8.89 9.02
C LYS A 81 -4.69 -9.21 10.26
N LEU A 82 -3.36 -9.10 10.14
CA LEU A 82 -2.44 -9.37 11.25
C LEU A 82 -2.69 -8.44 12.44
N GLY A 83 -2.84 -7.14 12.18
CA GLY A 83 -3.13 -6.15 13.21
C GLY A 83 -4.44 -6.43 13.94
N GLU A 84 -5.50 -6.79 13.22
CA GLU A 84 -6.78 -7.20 13.81
C GLU A 84 -6.63 -8.46 14.66
N GLN A 85 -5.92 -9.47 14.16
CA GLN A 85 -5.72 -10.72 14.91
C GLN A 85 -4.92 -10.51 16.19
N ILE A 86 -3.92 -9.64 16.18
CA ILE A 86 -3.16 -9.27 17.38
C ILE A 86 -4.08 -8.61 18.41
N ALA A 87 -4.90 -7.64 17.99
CA ALA A 87 -5.75 -6.87 18.89
C ALA A 87 -6.92 -7.69 19.43
N SER A 88 -7.52 -8.55 18.61
CA SER A 88 -8.70 -9.35 18.96
C SER A 88 -8.37 -10.75 19.47
N HIS A 89 -7.10 -11.11 19.59
CA HIS A 89 -6.65 -12.47 19.87
C HIS A 89 -7.24 -13.52 18.89
N GLY A 90 -7.40 -13.12 17.63
CA GLY A 90 -7.93 -13.97 16.56
C GLY A 90 -9.44 -14.16 16.57
N GLN A 91 -10.18 -13.39 17.34
CA GLN A 91 -11.65 -13.56 17.50
C GLN A 91 -12.48 -12.75 16.52
N ASN A 92 -11.93 -11.67 15.94
CA ASN A 92 -12.64 -10.79 15.01
C ASN A 92 -12.28 -11.08 13.56
N HIS A 93 -13.20 -10.76 12.64
CA HIS A 93 -13.06 -10.95 11.20
C HIS A 93 -13.63 -9.76 10.42
N HIS A 94 -13.41 -8.52 10.91
CA HIS A 94 -13.94 -7.29 10.31
C HIS A 94 -12.96 -6.60 9.35
N TYR A 95 -11.75 -7.11 9.21
CA TYR A 95 -10.65 -6.49 8.46
C TYR A 95 -10.87 -6.41 6.95
N LEU A 96 -11.67 -7.31 6.35
CA LEU A 96 -11.79 -7.46 4.89
C LEU A 96 -12.17 -6.16 4.16
N PRO A 97 -13.21 -5.41 4.58
CA PRO A 97 -13.55 -4.15 3.91
C PRO A 97 -12.42 -3.13 3.93
N ILE A 98 -11.69 -3.06 5.05
CA ILE A 98 -10.55 -2.16 5.21
C ILE A 98 -9.39 -2.64 4.33
N ALA A 99 -9.11 -3.94 4.30
CA ALA A 99 -8.06 -4.51 3.48
C ALA A 99 -8.32 -4.31 1.99
N VAL A 100 -9.54 -4.55 1.51
CA VAL A 100 -9.93 -4.32 0.12
C VAL A 100 -9.83 -2.84 -0.23
N GLY A 101 -10.34 -1.95 0.63
CA GLY A 101 -10.22 -0.51 0.44
C GLY A 101 -8.77 -0.05 0.38
N TYR A 102 -7.92 -0.59 1.23
CA TYR A 102 -6.50 -0.24 1.26
C TYR A 102 -5.73 -0.73 0.02
N GLU A 103 -6.01 -1.93 -0.46
CA GLU A 103 -5.42 -2.45 -1.70
C GLU A 103 -5.88 -1.66 -2.93
N LEU A 104 -7.13 -1.15 -2.92
CA LEU A 104 -7.62 -0.25 -3.94
C LEU A 104 -6.95 1.14 -3.86
N PHE A 105 -6.77 1.68 -2.65
CA PHE A 105 -5.97 2.88 -2.42
C PHE A 105 -4.57 2.73 -3.00
N GLN A 106 -3.89 1.61 -2.71
CA GLN A 106 -2.58 1.32 -3.30
C GLN A 106 -2.62 1.33 -4.83
N THR A 107 -3.65 0.73 -5.43
CA THR A 107 -3.79 0.71 -6.89
C THR A 107 -3.90 2.13 -7.44
N SER A 108 -4.65 2.99 -6.78
CA SER A 108 -4.82 4.40 -7.15
C SER A 108 -3.52 5.19 -7.04
N VAL A 109 -2.77 5.00 -5.96
CA VAL A 109 -1.41 5.58 -5.80
C VAL A 109 -0.51 5.15 -6.94
N LEU A 110 -0.49 3.86 -7.28
CA LEU A 110 0.35 3.34 -8.35
C LEU A 110 -0.04 3.85 -9.74
N ILE A 111 -1.33 4.14 -9.99
CA ILE A 111 -1.78 4.75 -11.26
C ILE A 111 -1.22 6.17 -11.39
N HIS A 112 -1.19 6.95 -10.31
CA HIS A 112 -0.60 8.30 -10.30
C HIS A 112 0.93 8.25 -10.41
N ASP A 113 1.55 7.34 -9.67
CA ASP A 113 2.99 7.07 -9.68
C ASP A 113 3.49 6.71 -11.10
N ASP A 114 2.76 5.84 -11.82
CA ASP A 114 3.05 5.49 -13.21
C ASP A 114 3.09 6.71 -14.15
N ILE A 115 2.27 7.72 -13.89
CA ILE A 115 2.26 8.97 -14.66
C ILE A 115 3.46 9.84 -14.29
N ILE A 116 3.75 9.98 -13.00
CA ILE A 116 4.86 10.78 -12.46
C ILE A 116 6.18 10.22 -12.98
N ASP A 117 6.36 8.90 -12.87
CA ASP A 117 7.57 8.19 -13.27
C ASP A 117 7.64 7.91 -14.78
N ARG A 118 6.58 8.22 -15.54
CA ARG A 118 6.46 7.90 -16.96
C ARG A 118 6.64 6.42 -17.26
N SER A 119 6.14 5.55 -16.39
CA SER A 119 6.27 4.11 -16.50
C SER A 119 5.33 3.56 -17.58
N GLU A 120 5.87 2.90 -18.60
CA GLU A 120 5.08 2.32 -19.68
C GLU A 120 4.39 1.01 -19.27
N THR A 121 5.02 0.28 -18.36
CA THR A 121 4.51 -1.01 -17.90
C THR A 121 4.60 -1.15 -16.38
N ARG A 122 3.66 -1.88 -15.79
CA ARG A 122 3.66 -2.28 -14.37
C ARG A 122 3.24 -3.75 -14.24
N ARG A 123 4.07 -4.57 -13.57
CA ARG A 123 3.82 -6.01 -13.37
C ARG A 123 3.55 -6.74 -14.69
N GLY A 124 4.26 -6.37 -15.76
CA GLY A 124 4.10 -6.96 -17.09
C GLY A 124 2.83 -6.57 -17.85
N LYS A 125 2.03 -5.62 -17.34
CA LYS A 125 0.87 -5.03 -18.01
C LYS A 125 1.19 -3.60 -18.41
N VAL A 126 0.62 -3.13 -19.53
CA VAL A 126 0.69 -1.73 -19.95
C VAL A 126 -0.04 -0.86 -18.92
N THR A 127 0.53 0.30 -18.60
CA THR A 127 -0.06 1.26 -17.66
C THR A 127 -1.31 1.93 -18.24
N ILE A 128 -2.23 2.41 -17.38
CA ILE A 128 -3.52 2.96 -17.83
C ILE A 128 -3.33 4.17 -18.75
N HIS A 129 -2.35 5.03 -18.49
CA HIS A 129 -2.13 6.23 -19.30
C HIS A 129 -1.62 5.88 -20.70
N VAL A 130 -0.76 4.87 -20.84
CA VAL A 130 -0.26 4.39 -22.13
C VAL A 130 -1.36 3.66 -22.89
N ASP A 131 -2.04 2.67 -22.28
CA ASP A 131 -3.14 1.93 -22.89
C ASP A 131 -4.25 2.86 -23.39
N SER A 132 -4.57 3.90 -22.61
CA SER A 132 -5.58 4.89 -23.01
C SER A 132 -5.16 5.75 -24.20
N ALA A 133 -3.87 6.16 -24.23
CA ALA A 133 -3.31 6.91 -25.36
C ALA A 133 -3.29 6.08 -26.65
N GLU A 134 -2.91 4.81 -26.56
CA GLU A 134 -2.94 3.88 -27.69
C GLU A 134 -4.34 3.66 -28.21
N LYS A 135 -5.30 3.35 -27.36
CA LYS A 135 -6.70 3.12 -27.73
C LYS A 135 -7.35 4.32 -28.44
N ILE A 136 -7.11 5.55 -27.94
CA ILE A 136 -7.68 6.73 -28.58
C ILE A 136 -7.02 7.00 -29.93
N ARG A 137 -5.72 6.77 -30.07
CA ARG A 137 -4.98 6.89 -31.33
C ARG A 137 -5.53 5.89 -32.35
N ASP A 138 -5.68 4.63 -31.99
CA ASP A 138 -6.21 3.59 -32.87
C ASP A 138 -7.64 3.90 -33.33
N SER A 139 -8.48 4.43 -32.45
CA SER A 139 -9.86 4.79 -32.77
C SER A 139 -10.00 6.03 -33.67
N ARG A 140 -9.04 6.96 -33.58
CA ARG A 140 -9.07 8.25 -34.31
C ARG A 140 -8.16 8.27 -35.54
N GLY A 141 -7.22 7.33 -35.65
CA GLY A 141 -6.22 7.30 -36.72
C GLY A 141 -5.45 8.62 -36.81
N ASN A 142 -5.31 9.15 -38.03
CA ASN A 142 -4.62 10.44 -38.25
C ASN A 142 -5.40 11.68 -37.75
N GLY A 143 -6.57 11.50 -37.13
CA GLY A 143 -7.40 12.58 -36.59
C GLY A 143 -6.99 13.07 -35.20
N ILE A 144 -5.91 12.52 -34.60
CA ILE A 144 -5.37 12.94 -33.30
C ILE A 144 -3.84 12.96 -33.34
N SER A 145 -3.23 13.98 -32.77
CA SER A 145 -1.77 14.03 -32.66
C SER A 145 -1.27 13.16 -31.49
N GLU A 146 0.00 12.71 -31.56
CA GLU A 146 0.65 11.97 -30.48
C GLU A 146 0.57 12.72 -29.13
N ARG A 147 0.76 14.04 -29.15
CA ARG A 147 0.67 14.88 -27.95
C ARG A 147 -0.74 14.88 -27.35
N GLU A 148 -1.76 14.97 -28.18
CA GLU A 148 -3.17 14.95 -27.72
C GLU A 148 -3.56 13.57 -27.18
N ALA A 149 -3.12 12.48 -27.86
CA ALA A 149 -3.34 11.13 -27.39
C ALA A 149 -2.67 10.87 -26.03
N ALA A 150 -1.42 11.30 -25.86
CA ALA A 150 -0.71 11.21 -24.59
C ALA A 150 -1.41 12.03 -23.49
N HIS A 151 -1.85 13.26 -23.79
CA HIS A 151 -2.58 14.10 -22.84
C HIS A 151 -3.93 13.45 -22.44
N TYR A 152 -4.66 12.87 -23.38
CA TYR A 152 -5.88 12.12 -23.10
C TYR A 152 -5.59 10.94 -22.16
N GLY A 153 -4.54 10.16 -22.44
CA GLY A 153 -4.13 9.02 -21.63
C GLY A 153 -3.84 9.41 -20.19
N ILE A 154 -3.03 10.46 -19.99
CA ILE A 154 -2.72 11.03 -18.66
C ILE A 154 -3.99 11.49 -17.96
N SER A 155 -4.83 12.30 -18.63
CA SER A 155 -6.06 12.82 -18.04
C SER A 155 -7.01 11.73 -17.59
N ARG A 156 -7.16 10.68 -18.41
CA ARG A 156 -8.01 9.52 -18.08
C ARG A 156 -7.45 8.75 -16.89
N ALA A 157 -6.13 8.51 -16.84
CA ALA A 157 -5.50 7.79 -15.74
C ALA A 157 -5.60 8.55 -14.42
N LEU A 158 -5.43 9.89 -14.41
CA LEU A 158 -5.68 10.72 -13.24
C LEU A 158 -7.11 10.55 -12.71
N CYS A 159 -8.12 10.67 -13.58
CA CYS A 159 -9.51 10.50 -13.18
C CYS A 159 -9.80 9.08 -12.62
N ILE A 160 -9.17 8.03 -13.19
CA ILE A 160 -9.34 6.65 -12.72
C ILE A 160 -8.67 6.47 -11.36
N GLY A 161 -7.49 7.04 -11.14
CA GLY A 161 -6.81 7.02 -9.84
C GLY A 161 -7.61 7.73 -8.77
N ASP A 162 -8.12 8.94 -9.04
CA ASP A 162 -8.99 9.68 -8.12
C ASP A 162 -10.27 8.90 -7.81
N TYR A 163 -10.89 8.29 -8.82
CA TYR A 163 -12.07 7.46 -8.64
C TYR A 163 -11.81 6.29 -7.68
N GLY A 164 -10.66 5.63 -7.82
CA GLY A 164 -10.27 4.55 -6.92
C GLY A 164 -10.05 5.03 -5.48
N PHE A 165 -9.51 6.23 -5.27
CA PHE A 165 -9.41 6.80 -3.92
C PHE A 165 -10.78 6.94 -3.26
N PHE A 166 -11.77 7.47 -3.96
CA PHE A 166 -13.11 7.65 -3.39
C PHE A 166 -13.85 6.32 -3.17
N ILE A 167 -13.72 5.35 -4.09
CA ILE A 167 -14.31 4.02 -3.92
C ILE A 167 -13.69 3.32 -2.70
N SER A 168 -12.40 3.51 -2.44
CA SER A 168 -11.72 2.91 -1.29
C SER A 168 -12.38 3.28 0.04
N TYR A 169 -12.80 4.54 0.20
CA TYR A 169 -13.56 4.98 1.37
C TYR A 169 -14.94 4.32 1.48
N GLN A 170 -15.60 4.07 0.35
CA GLN A 170 -16.91 3.39 0.36
C GLN A 170 -16.77 1.92 0.80
N PHE A 171 -15.64 1.29 0.50
CA PHE A 171 -15.39 -0.07 0.95
C PHE A 171 -15.15 -0.11 2.47
N LEU A 172 -14.43 0.85 3.03
CA LEU A 172 -14.27 0.94 4.49
C LEU A 172 -15.62 1.05 5.22
N ALA A 173 -16.61 1.72 4.63
CA ALA A 173 -17.95 1.85 5.21
C ALA A 173 -18.68 0.51 5.38
N ARG A 174 -18.25 -0.55 4.70
CA ARG A 174 -18.80 -1.91 4.85
C ARG A 174 -18.29 -2.63 6.10
N CYS A 175 -17.35 -2.03 6.85
CA CYS A 175 -16.81 -2.63 8.06
C CYS A 175 -17.88 -2.71 9.16
N ALA A 176 -18.18 -3.93 9.59
CA ALA A 176 -19.26 -4.20 10.58
C ALA A 176 -18.75 -4.06 12.03
N VAL A 177 -18.23 -2.87 12.37
CA VAL A 177 -17.77 -2.52 13.72
C VAL A 177 -18.62 -1.39 14.30
N ASP A 178 -18.46 -1.14 15.61
CA ASP A 178 -19.10 0.01 16.25
C ASP A 178 -18.75 1.33 15.55
N SER A 179 -19.69 2.28 15.53
CA SER A 179 -19.51 3.57 14.87
C SER A 179 -18.32 4.38 15.39
N THR A 180 -17.98 4.24 16.67
CA THR A 180 -16.82 4.89 17.29
C THR A 180 -15.52 4.28 16.76
N VAL A 181 -15.48 2.97 16.61
CA VAL A 181 -14.33 2.27 15.99
C VAL A 181 -14.21 2.64 14.52
N LEU A 182 -15.34 2.65 13.80
CA LEU A 182 -15.35 3.03 12.39
C LEU A 182 -14.86 4.46 12.18
N ALA A 183 -15.24 5.39 13.04
CA ALA A 183 -14.75 6.77 13.00
C ALA A 183 -13.22 6.85 13.17
N LYS A 184 -12.65 6.07 14.12
CA LYS A 184 -11.20 5.97 14.31
C LYS A 184 -10.49 5.35 13.10
N VAL A 185 -11.09 4.33 12.48
CA VAL A 185 -10.56 3.72 11.23
C VAL A 185 -10.50 4.77 10.12
N TYR A 186 -11.57 5.55 9.90
CA TYR A 186 -11.59 6.61 8.90
C TYR A 186 -10.57 7.72 9.19
N GLN A 187 -10.45 8.14 10.44
CA GLN A 187 -9.48 9.14 10.87
C GLN A 187 -8.05 8.69 10.58
N LEU A 188 -7.70 7.48 11.01
CA LEU A 188 -6.36 6.92 10.79
C LEU A 188 -6.10 6.68 9.29
N TYR A 189 -7.08 6.16 8.57
CA TYR A 189 -6.97 5.94 7.13
C TYR A 189 -6.69 7.24 6.39
N SER A 190 -7.47 8.30 6.63
CA SER A 190 -7.25 9.60 5.98
C SER A 190 -5.89 10.21 6.33
N GLN A 191 -5.42 10.03 7.57
CA GLN A 191 -4.09 10.46 7.98
C GLN A 191 -2.99 9.73 7.18
N ILE A 192 -3.11 8.41 7.01
CA ILE A 192 -2.14 7.62 6.23
C ILE A 192 -2.11 8.11 4.78
N LEU A 193 -3.29 8.37 4.18
CA LEU A 193 -3.37 8.89 2.82
C LEU A 193 -2.65 10.24 2.68
N ALA A 194 -2.91 11.16 3.59
CA ALA A 194 -2.26 12.47 3.60
C ALA A 194 -0.73 12.34 3.71
N MET A 195 -0.24 11.53 4.66
CA MET A 195 1.19 11.30 4.84
C MET A 195 1.84 10.65 3.61
N THR A 196 1.14 9.73 2.93
CA THR A 196 1.62 9.12 1.68
C THR A 196 1.78 10.18 0.59
N CYS A 197 0.80 11.09 0.45
CA CYS A 197 0.89 12.20 -0.49
C CYS A 197 2.00 13.19 -0.13
N GLU A 198 2.20 13.50 1.16
CA GLU A 198 3.32 14.34 1.62
C GLU A 198 4.68 13.72 1.24
N GLY A 199 4.82 12.40 1.42
CA GLY A 199 6.01 11.66 1.01
C GLY A 199 6.25 11.74 -0.50
N GLU A 200 5.20 11.59 -1.32
CA GLU A 200 5.25 11.71 -2.77
C GLU A 200 5.64 13.11 -3.23
N ILE A 201 5.11 14.16 -2.59
CA ILE A 201 5.47 15.54 -2.89
C ILE A 201 6.96 15.77 -2.65
N VAL A 202 7.51 15.30 -1.53
CA VAL A 202 8.95 15.45 -1.23
C VAL A 202 9.79 14.68 -2.24
N ASP A 203 9.42 13.44 -2.57
CA ASP A 203 10.12 12.59 -3.52
C ASP A 203 10.16 13.22 -4.93
N THR A 204 9.02 13.74 -5.40
CA THR A 204 8.91 14.41 -6.71
C THR A 204 9.72 15.70 -6.78
N ILE A 205 9.81 16.46 -5.67
CA ILE A 205 10.48 17.77 -5.67
C ILE A 205 12.00 17.65 -5.43
N LEU A 206 12.43 16.66 -4.66
CA LEU A 206 13.82 16.52 -4.24
C LEU A 206 14.83 16.53 -5.39
N PRO A 207 14.62 15.84 -6.53
CA PRO A 207 15.55 15.88 -7.67
C PRO A 207 15.73 17.26 -8.30
N PHE A 208 14.73 18.14 -8.14
CA PHE A 208 14.75 19.51 -8.68
C PHE A 208 15.18 20.56 -7.66
N ASN A 209 15.43 20.16 -6.41
CA ASN A 209 15.86 21.05 -5.37
C ASN A 209 17.35 21.38 -5.54
N ARG A 210 17.76 22.59 -5.12
CA ARG A 210 19.17 23.01 -5.14
C ARG A 210 20.00 22.32 -4.04
N ILE A 211 19.36 21.72 -3.05
CA ILE A 211 20.05 20.95 -2.01
C ILE A 211 20.48 19.62 -2.63
N SER A 212 21.77 19.44 -2.77
CA SER A 212 22.36 18.17 -3.21
C SER A 212 23.14 17.52 -2.06
N ALA A 213 23.37 16.22 -2.20
CA ALA A 213 24.24 15.51 -1.24
C ALA A 213 25.67 16.04 -1.21
N LEU A 214 26.09 16.78 -2.23
CA LEU A 214 27.42 17.41 -2.32
C LEU A 214 27.48 18.75 -1.56
N ASP A 215 26.34 19.46 -1.46
CA ASP A 215 26.26 20.77 -0.83
C ASP A 215 25.99 20.65 0.69
N ASP A 216 25.02 19.80 1.07
CA ASP A 216 24.63 19.53 2.45
C ASP A 216 24.14 18.08 2.58
N TYR A 217 25.06 17.18 2.89
CA TYR A 217 24.78 15.76 3.02
C TYR A 217 23.76 15.46 4.13
N ASP A 218 23.83 16.13 5.26
CA ASP A 218 22.95 15.84 6.39
C ASP A 218 21.51 16.29 6.12
N ALA A 219 21.32 17.45 5.51
CA ALA A 219 20.00 17.92 5.07
C ALA A 219 19.41 16.99 4.00
N TYR A 220 20.21 16.61 3.01
CA TYR A 220 19.78 15.70 1.95
C TYR A 220 19.40 14.33 2.51
N LYS A 221 20.24 13.74 3.33
CA LYS A 221 19.99 12.49 4.02
C LYS A 221 18.70 12.52 4.84
N LYS A 222 18.45 13.61 5.57
CA LYS A 222 17.22 13.78 6.36
C LYS A 222 15.97 13.74 5.45
N MET A 223 16.01 14.40 4.29
CA MET A 223 14.90 14.36 3.33
C MET A 223 14.66 12.95 2.77
N VAL A 224 15.73 12.23 2.40
CA VAL A 224 15.60 10.84 1.92
C VAL A 224 14.97 9.94 2.98
N PHE A 225 15.41 10.03 4.25
CA PHE A 225 14.80 9.25 5.32
C PHE A 225 13.35 9.65 5.60
N GLN A 226 13.01 10.92 5.42
CA GLN A 226 11.61 11.38 5.52
C GLN A 226 10.74 10.78 4.42
N ILE A 227 11.25 10.66 3.18
CA ILE A 227 10.57 9.96 2.08
C ILE A 227 10.36 8.49 2.46
N TYR A 228 11.39 7.79 2.94
CA TYR A 228 11.28 6.40 3.37
C TYR A 228 10.24 6.19 4.46
N GLU A 229 10.17 7.11 5.41
CA GLU A 229 9.18 7.06 6.48
C GLU A 229 7.76 7.30 5.94
N LEU A 230 7.53 8.40 5.23
CA LEU A 230 6.19 8.83 4.79
C LEU A 230 5.66 7.97 3.64
N LYS A 231 6.44 7.83 2.57
CA LYS A 231 6.02 7.13 1.34
C LYS A 231 6.00 5.60 1.52
N THR A 232 6.86 5.05 2.38
CA THR A 232 7.01 3.58 2.48
C THR A 232 6.65 3.03 3.85
N ALA A 233 7.31 3.46 4.94
CA ALA A 233 7.14 2.82 6.24
C ALA A 233 5.71 2.98 6.78
N TRP A 234 5.15 4.19 6.73
CA TRP A 234 3.76 4.44 7.10
C TRP A 234 2.77 3.71 6.20
N TYR A 235 2.91 3.90 4.91
CA TYR A 235 1.98 3.38 3.92
C TYR A 235 2.01 1.86 3.79
N THR A 236 3.20 1.23 3.91
CA THR A 236 3.36 -0.20 3.62
C THR A 236 3.22 -1.08 4.86
N LEU A 237 3.68 -0.62 6.03
CA LEU A 237 3.75 -1.44 7.25
C LEU A 237 2.94 -0.86 8.40
N ALA A 238 3.27 0.36 8.85
CA ALA A 238 2.70 0.91 10.08
C ALA A 238 1.18 1.15 9.95
N GLY A 239 0.76 1.84 8.90
CA GLY A 239 -0.64 2.15 8.64
C GLY A 239 -1.53 0.90 8.59
N PRO A 240 -1.20 -0.10 7.76
CA PRO A 240 -1.96 -1.35 7.71
C PRO A 240 -2.08 -2.06 9.07
N LEU A 241 -0.97 -2.23 9.79
CA LEU A 241 -0.99 -2.88 11.11
C LEU A 241 -1.84 -2.10 12.13
N MET A 242 -1.69 -0.78 12.16
CA MET A 242 -2.46 0.08 13.06
C MET A 242 -3.96 0.07 12.73
N LEU A 243 -4.32 0.12 11.43
CA LEU A 243 -5.72 0.04 11.00
C LEU A 243 -6.36 -1.27 11.42
N GLY A 244 -5.67 -2.38 11.23
CA GLY A 244 -6.12 -3.68 11.71
C GLY A 244 -6.30 -3.71 13.23
N ALA A 245 -5.32 -3.19 13.99
CA ALA A 245 -5.39 -3.15 15.44
C ALA A 245 -6.57 -2.30 15.94
N VAL A 246 -6.80 -1.13 15.34
CA VAL A 246 -7.97 -0.27 15.66
C VAL A 246 -9.27 -1.00 15.36
N CYS A 247 -9.36 -1.66 14.20
CA CYS A 247 -10.53 -2.46 13.82
C CYS A 247 -10.78 -3.62 14.79
N GLY A 248 -9.72 -4.28 15.27
CA GLY A 248 -9.79 -5.38 16.24
C GLY A 248 -10.08 -4.94 17.68
N GLY A 249 -10.24 -3.65 17.95
CA GLY A 249 -10.49 -3.11 19.29
C GLY A 249 -9.23 -2.90 20.13
N GLY A 250 -8.05 -2.84 19.49
CA GLY A 250 -6.78 -2.54 20.15
C GLY A 250 -6.79 -1.15 20.82
N ASP A 251 -6.18 -1.07 21.99
CA ASP A 251 -6.01 0.18 22.71
C ASP A 251 -4.87 1.04 22.11
N GLU A 252 -4.76 2.28 22.57
CA GLU A 252 -3.74 3.22 22.10
C GLU A 252 -2.31 2.71 22.34
N ALA A 253 -2.09 1.98 23.43
CA ALA A 253 -0.77 1.43 23.77
C ALA A 253 -0.32 0.36 22.75
N LEU A 254 -1.25 -0.52 22.34
CA LEU A 254 -0.99 -1.52 21.31
C LEU A 254 -0.73 -0.86 19.94
N VAL A 255 -1.57 0.11 19.56
CA VAL A 255 -1.44 0.83 18.29
C VAL A 255 -0.08 1.55 18.22
N ASP A 256 0.33 2.23 19.31
CA ASP A 256 1.64 2.88 19.39
C ASP A 256 2.81 1.88 19.36
N LEU A 257 2.66 0.74 20.03
CA LEU A 257 3.67 -0.33 19.98
C LEU A 257 3.87 -0.84 18.55
N LEU A 258 2.78 -1.13 17.83
CA LEU A 258 2.83 -1.60 16.44
C LEU A 258 3.48 -0.57 15.52
N LYS A 259 3.15 0.71 15.70
CA LYS A 259 3.80 1.82 14.99
C LYS A 259 5.31 1.83 15.21
N ARG A 260 5.75 1.79 16.48
CA ARG A 260 7.18 1.84 16.85
C ARG A 260 7.98 0.67 16.29
N ILE A 261 7.35 -0.50 16.11
CA ILE A 261 7.97 -1.67 15.48
C ILE A 261 7.98 -1.52 13.95
N ALA A 262 6.86 -1.07 13.37
CA ALA A 262 6.67 -1.08 11.93
C ALA A 262 7.47 0.00 11.20
N ILE A 263 7.64 1.20 11.79
CA ILE A 263 8.36 2.30 11.13
C ILE A 263 9.82 1.94 10.81
N PRO A 264 10.65 1.45 11.76
CA PRO A 264 12.02 1.04 11.45
C PRO A 264 12.08 -0.11 10.44
N LEU A 265 11.14 -1.06 10.51
CA LEU A 265 11.08 -2.18 9.57
C LEU A 265 10.76 -1.69 8.15
N GLY A 266 9.83 -0.75 8.01
CA GLY A 266 9.47 -0.17 6.72
C GLY A 266 10.60 0.65 6.11
N THR A 267 11.31 1.41 6.93
CA THR A 267 12.51 2.13 6.49
C THR A 267 13.60 1.17 6.02
N ALA A 268 13.86 0.10 6.77
CA ALA A 268 14.82 -0.93 6.37
C ALA A 268 14.39 -1.66 5.08
N PHE A 269 13.09 -1.88 4.89
CA PHE A 269 12.53 -2.45 3.67
C PHE A 269 12.85 -1.56 2.46
N GLN A 270 12.61 -0.24 2.55
CA GLN A 270 12.88 0.68 1.45
C GLN A 270 14.37 0.78 1.14
N ILE A 271 15.24 0.86 2.16
CA ILE A 271 16.70 0.84 1.94
C ILE A 271 17.11 -0.41 1.17
N LYS A 272 16.55 -1.58 1.51
CA LYS A 272 16.84 -2.83 0.80
C LYS A 272 16.33 -2.80 -0.63
N ASP A 273 15.15 -2.22 -0.87
CA ASP A 273 14.54 -2.12 -2.20
C ASP A 273 15.40 -1.23 -3.11
N ASP A 274 15.86 -0.10 -2.62
CA ASP A 274 16.77 0.81 -3.34
C ASP A 274 18.12 0.14 -3.67
N LEU A 275 18.69 -0.61 -2.70
CA LEU A 275 19.93 -1.36 -2.94
C LEU A 275 19.74 -2.43 -4.01
N LEU A 276 18.61 -3.13 -4.03
CA LEU A 276 18.29 -4.09 -5.06
C LEU A 276 18.12 -3.40 -6.43
N GLY A 277 17.47 -2.24 -6.49
CA GLY A 277 17.33 -1.46 -7.72
C GLY A 277 18.66 -0.99 -8.31
N ILE A 278 19.69 -0.78 -7.47
CA ILE A 278 21.02 -0.37 -7.92
C ILE A 278 21.91 -1.56 -8.32
N TYR A 279 21.83 -2.67 -7.60
CA TYR A 279 22.77 -3.79 -7.70
C TYR A 279 22.20 -5.06 -8.33
N SER A 280 20.88 -5.17 -8.54
CA SER A 280 20.33 -6.31 -9.26
C SER A 280 20.57 -6.14 -10.77
N SER A 281 21.03 -7.19 -11.44
CA SER A 281 21.01 -7.27 -12.90
C SER A 281 19.57 -7.30 -13.41
N ASP A 282 19.33 -6.77 -14.62
CA ASP A 282 18.03 -6.62 -15.29
C ASP A 282 17.14 -7.91 -15.42
N GLU A 283 17.43 -8.95 -14.68
CA GLU A 283 16.74 -10.26 -14.69
C GLU A 283 15.86 -10.54 -13.46
N VAL A 284 15.40 -9.52 -12.74
CA VAL A 284 14.48 -9.72 -11.58
C VAL A 284 13.09 -9.20 -11.86
#